data_83952a8a45659e9d90eec649160daf1c
#
_entry.id   83952a8a45659e9d90eec649160daf1c
#
_cell.length_a   1.000
_cell.length_b   1.000
_cell.length_c   1.000
_cell.angle_alpha   90.00
_cell.angle_beta   90.00
_cell.angle_gamma   90.00
#
_symmetry.space_group_name_H-M   'P 1'
#
loop_
_entity.id
_entity.type
_entity.pdbx_description
1 polymer ?
#
loop_
_entity_poly.entity_id
_entity_poly.type
_entity_poly.pdbx_seq_one_letter_code
_entity_poly.pdbx_strand_id
1 'polypeptide(L)'
;SLRYSIPMLPTFVSVWVISAIDRVFIERYFDVRDVGIYSLGYKIAMLVSVVSGAFYKAYNPYYFKLATTGIKEEILPQLKKTNTVYVLLVIVTSSMIALFSKEAVYLFFDNRYYESYKIISIVSLSFAIASFGGIFNLAIYQEKKTMFLMYINIFGAFVNIGLNFLFISNYGAYGAAWATVITYFVIILMSYYYAKKCFYASFNSKIVSVVFSGLVLINLLFYYIDFQ
;
A
#
# COMPACT_ATOMS: atom_id res chain seq x y z
N SER A 1 -15.62 -19.34 12.38
CA SER A 1 -15.11 -20.72 12.54
C SER A 1 -13.58 -20.70 12.55
N LEU A 2 -12.94 -21.61 13.29
CA LEU A 2 -11.49 -21.72 13.42
C LEU A 2 -10.78 -21.82 12.04
N ARG A 3 -11.36 -22.54 11.10
CA ARG A 3 -10.83 -22.65 9.71
C ARG A 3 -10.71 -21.31 8.97
N TYR A 4 -11.49 -20.31 9.35
CA TYR A 4 -11.39 -18.97 8.79
C TYR A 4 -10.34 -18.12 9.50
N SER A 5 -10.24 -18.24 10.83
CA SER A 5 -9.39 -17.36 11.65
C SER A 5 -7.94 -17.85 11.75
N ILE A 6 -7.68 -19.17 11.76
CA ILE A 6 -6.32 -19.71 11.86
C ILE A 6 -5.39 -19.19 10.74
N PRO A 7 -5.78 -19.16 9.45
CA PRO A 7 -4.91 -18.62 8.38
C PRO A 7 -4.62 -17.13 8.50
N MET A 8 -5.41 -16.37 9.28
CA MET A 8 -5.18 -14.95 9.46
C MET A 8 -3.98 -14.66 10.39
N LEU A 9 -3.64 -15.54 11.31
CA LEU A 9 -2.50 -15.35 12.21
C LEU A 9 -1.17 -15.27 11.44
N PRO A 10 -0.80 -16.23 10.58
CA PRO A 10 0.40 -16.10 9.75
C PRO A 10 0.36 -14.90 8.81
N THR A 11 -0.84 -14.50 8.32
CA THR A 11 -1.01 -13.30 7.52
C THR A 11 -0.59 -12.05 8.29
N PHE A 12 -1.06 -11.88 9.54
CA PHE A 12 -0.67 -10.74 10.38
C PHE A 12 0.82 -10.73 10.69
N VAL A 13 1.41 -11.91 11.00
CA VAL A 13 2.86 -12.01 11.20
C VAL A 13 3.63 -11.62 9.95
N SER A 14 3.21 -12.08 8.77
CA SER A 14 3.86 -11.72 7.50
C SER A 14 3.79 -10.22 7.20
N VAL A 15 2.63 -9.61 7.43
CA VAL A 15 2.46 -8.15 7.27
C VAL A 15 3.34 -7.39 8.26
N TRP A 16 3.43 -7.86 9.50
CA TRP A 16 4.33 -7.27 10.50
C TRP A 16 5.80 -7.40 10.07
N VAL A 17 6.22 -8.56 9.58
CA VAL A 17 7.58 -8.76 9.05
C VAL A 17 7.87 -7.76 7.94
N ILE A 18 7.00 -7.65 6.92
CA ILE A 18 7.16 -6.69 5.83
C ILE A 18 7.30 -5.24 6.35
N SER A 19 6.58 -4.89 7.42
CA SER A 19 6.60 -3.53 7.97
C SER A 19 7.78 -3.22 8.90
N ALA A 20 8.46 -4.21 9.43
CA ALA A 20 9.48 -4.05 10.48
C ALA A 20 10.89 -4.46 10.06
N ILE A 21 11.00 -5.44 9.15
CA ILE A 21 12.29 -6.07 8.81
C ILE A 21 13.27 -5.09 8.14
N ASP A 22 12.76 -4.10 7.43
CA ASP A 22 13.55 -3.05 6.78
C ASP A 22 14.52 -2.37 7.75
N ARG A 23 14.03 -2.05 8.96
CA ARG A 23 14.82 -1.37 10.01
C ARG A 23 15.96 -2.21 10.51
N VAL A 24 15.74 -3.52 10.64
CA VAL A 24 16.76 -4.48 11.06
C VAL A 24 17.89 -4.54 10.03
N PHE A 25 17.55 -4.52 8.74
CA PHE A 25 18.57 -4.50 7.68
C PHE A 25 19.27 -3.15 7.60
N ILE A 26 18.54 -2.02 7.73
CA ILE A 26 19.17 -0.68 7.72
C ILE A 26 20.13 -0.55 8.90
N GLU A 27 19.76 -0.96 10.10
CA GLU A 27 20.62 -0.92 11.28
C GLU A 27 21.88 -1.79 11.12
N ARG A 28 21.74 -2.92 10.44
CA ARG A 28 22.86 -3.86 10.22
C ARG A 28 23.91 -3.34 9.23
N TYR A 29 23.49 -2.64 8.18
CA TYR A 29 24.37 -2.18 7.09
C TYR A 29 24.78 -0.72 7.18
N PHE A 30 24.02 0.09 7.91
CA PHE A 30 24.22 1.51 8.10
C PHE A 30 24.19 1.87 9.59
N ASP A 31 23.64 3.02 9.96
CA ASP A 31 23.61 3.46 11.35
C ASP A 31 22.19 3.74 11.88
N VAL A 32 22.10 4.03 13.18
CA VAL A 32 20.83 4.33 13.86
C VAL A 32 20.19 5.62 13.32
N ARG A 33 20.97 6.55 12.77
CA ARG A 33 20.47 7.78 12.15
C ARG A 33 19.63 7.44 10.92
N ASP A 34 20.11 6.55 10.05
CA ASP A 34 19.40 6.12 8.84
C ASP A 34 18.10 5.38 9.18
N VAL A 35 18.11 4.57 10.24
CA VAL A 35 16.89 3.96 10.80
C VAL A 35 15.90 5.03 11.25
N GLY A 36 16.37 6.11 11.87
CA GLY A 36 15.54 7.24 12.30
C GLY A 36 14.89 7.96 11.12
N ILE A 37 15.68 8.29 10.08
CA ILE A 37 15.21 8.94 8.85
C ILE A 37 14.17 8.07 8.14
N TYR A 38 14.47 6.78 7.95
CA TYR A 38 13.54 5.83 7.34
C TYR A 38 12.25 5.68 8.14
N SER A 39 12.37 5.54 9.46
CA SER A 39 11.22 5.35 10.36
C SER A 39 10.28 6.55 10.38
N LEU A 40 10.81 7.77 10.33
CA LEU A 40 10.00 8.99 10.21
C LEU A 40 9.27 9.01 8.88
N GLY A 41 10.00 8.78 7.77
CA GLY A 41 9.39 8.74 6.45
C GLY A 41 8.29 7.70 6.33
N TYR A 42 8.53 6.50 6.87
CA TYR A 42 7.55 5.41 6.89
C TYR A 42 6.29 5.78 7.69
N LYS A 43 6.43 6.40 8.88
CA LYS A 43 5.30 6.80 9.73
C LYS A 43 4.41 7.85 9.05
N ILE A 44 5.01 8.84 8.38
CA ILE A 44 4.24 9.86 7.65
C ILE A 44 3.54 9.22 6.45
N ALA A 45 4.24 8.42 5.65
CA ALA A 45 3.66 7.72 4.52
C ALA A 45 2.51 6.78 4.92
N MET A 46 2.56 6.19 6.12
CA MET A 46 1.51 5.31 6.65
C MET A 46 0.15 6.02 6.79
N LEU A 47 0.08 7.34 6.76
CA LEU A 47 -1.20 8.09 6.74
C LEU A 47 -2.07 7.68 5.55
N VAL A 48 -1.50 7.25 4.43
CA VAL A 48 -2.27 6.68 3.31
C VAL A 48 -3.08 5.47 3.78
N SER A 49 -2.48 4.58 4.56
CA SER A 49 -3.18 3.40 5.08
C SER A 49 -4.23 3.73 6.14
N VAL A 50 -4.06 4.83 6.90
CA VAL A 50 -5.07 5.31 7.86
C VAL A 50 -6.33 5.76 7.13
N VAL A 51 -6.18 6.57 6.07
CA VAL A 51 -7.31 7.02 5.24
C VAL A 51 -7.98 5.83 4.55
N SER A 52 -7.19 4.94 3.97
CA SER A 52 -7.67 3.70 3.37
C SER A 52 -8.45 2.83 4.35
N GLY A 53 -7.91 2.63 5.55
CA GLY A 53 -8.54 1.84 6.61
C GLY A 53 -9.85 2.43 7.11
N ALA A 54 -9.95 3.78 7.20
CA ALA A 54 -11.20 4.46 7.56
C ALA A 54 -12.30 4.20 6.52
N PHE A 55 -11.94 4.28 5.21
CA PHE A 55 -12.85 3.94 4.14
C PHE A 55 -13.32 2.48 4.23
N TYR A 56 -12.40 1.54 4.46
CA TYR A 56 -12.73 0.13 4.56
C TYR A 56 -13.67 -0.20 5.71
N LYS A 57 -13.54 0.44 6.85
CA LYS A 57 -14.46 0.24 7.98
C LYS A 57 -15.91 0.55 7.61
N ALA A 58 -16.13 1.56 6.79
CA ALA A 58 -17.46 1.91 6.29
C ALA A 58 -17.90 1.02 5.11
N TYR A 59 -16.95 0.69 4.23
CA TYR A 59 -17.25 -0.03 2.99
C TYR A 59 -17.47 -1.53 3.17
N ASN A 60 -16.77 -2.19 4.09
CA ASN A 60 -16.88 -3.63 4.29
C ASN A 60 -18.30 -4.11 4.59
N PRO A 61 -19.06 -3.54 5.55
CA PRO A 61 -20.42 -3.96 5.81
C PRO A 61 -21.34 -3.78 4.58
N TYR A 62 -21.16 -2.68 3.85
CA TYR A 62 -21.92 -2.39 2.64
C TYR A 62 -21.62 -3.41 1.54
N TYR A 63 -20.33 -3.71 1.30
CA TYR A 63 -19.92 -4.72 0.32
C TYR A 63 -20.52 -6.09 0.62
N PHE A 64 -20.37 -6.58 1.86
CA PHE A 64 -20.87 -7.91 2.25
C PHE A 64 -22.38 -8.00 2.21
N LYS A 65 -23.10 -6.94 2.60
CA LYS A 65 -24.56 -6.89 2.50
C LYS A 65 -24.98 -7.03 1.04
N LEU A 66 -24.44 -6.25 0.13
CA LEU A 66 -24.78 -6.32 -1.28
C LEU A 66 -24.42 -7.69 -1.89
N ALA A 67 -23.24 -8.19 -1.61
CA ALA A 67 -22.75 -9.46 -2.16
C ALA A 67 -23.55 -10.69 -1.70
N THR A 68 -24.32 -10.59 -0.61
CA THR A 68 -25.14 -11.69 -0.08
C THR A 68 -26.62 -11.61 -0.44
N THR A 69 -27.14 -10.41 -0.72
CA THR A 69 -28.61 -10.19 -0.83
C THR A 69 -29.07 -9.80 -2.22
N GLY A 70 -28.18 -9.36 -3.08
CA GLY A 70 -28.60 -8.75 -4.34
C GLY A 70 -28.28 -9.56 -5.59
N ILE A 71 -28.91 -9.14 -6.70
CA ILE A 71 -28.67 -9.69 -8.03
C ILE A 71 -27.34 -9.17 -8.54
N LYS A 72 -26.48 -10.06 -9.01
CA LYS A 72 -25.08 -9.74 -9.39
C LYS A 72 -25.00 -8.61 -10.43
N GLU A 73 -25.89 -8.63 -11.41
CA GLU A 73 -25.96 -7.66 -12.50
C GLU A 73 -26.25 -6.23 -12.03
N GLU A 74 -27.04 -6.07 -10.96
CA GLU A 74 -27.39 -4.77 -10.37
C GLU A 74 -26.33 -4.24 -9.41
N ILE A 75 -25.62 -5.16 -8.75
CA ILE A 75 -24.65 -4.82 -7.69
C ILE A 75 -23.29 -4.44 -8.27
N LEU A 76 -22.83 -5.13 -9.33
CA LEU A 76 -21.51 -4.89 -9.91
C LEU A 76 -21.27 -3.43 -10.34
N PRO A 77 -22.24 -2.71 -10.97
CA PRO A 77 -22.06 -1.29 -11.30
C PRO A 77 -21.89 -0.41 -10.06
N GLN A 78 -22.65 -0.67 -8.98
CA GLN A 78 -22.56 0.07 -7.73
C GLN A 78 -21.20 -0.14 -7.05
N LEU A 79 -20.76 -1.38 -6.93
CA LEU A 79 -19.45 -1.72 -6.37
C LEU A 79 -18.31 -1.14 -7.23
N LYS A 80 -18.44 -1.17 -8.56
CA LYS A 80 -17.47 -0.55 -9.48
C LYS A 80 -17.34 0.95 -9.25
N LYS A 81 -18.44 1.66 -9.04
CA LYS A 81 -18.44 3.09 -8.73
C LYS A 81 -17.72 3.35 -7.40
N THR A 82 -18.08 2.62 -6.36
CA THR A 82 -17.47 2.76 -5.02
C THR A 82 -15.99 2.41 -5.03
N ASN A 83 -15.59 1.33 -5.70
CA ASN A 83 -14.18 0.96 -5.87
C ASN A 83 -13.40 2.05 -6.63
N THR A 84 -14.02 2.69 -7.65
CA THR A 84 -13.40 3.79 -8.38
C THR A 84 -13.14 4.99 -7.47
N VAL A 85 -14.14 5.40 -6.69
CA VAL A 85 -14.00 6.49 -5.71
C VAL A 85 -12.91 6.18 -4.70
N TYR A 86 -12.86 4.95 -4.19
CA TYR A 86 -11.82 4.52 -3.26
C TYR A 86 -10.41 4.60 -3.87
N VAL A 87 -10.21 4.07 -5.06
CA VAL A 87 -8.92 4.13 -5.74
C VAL A 87 -8.47 5.56 -5.97
N LEU A 88 -9.38 6.45 -6.39
CA LEU A 88 -9.10 7.87 -6.56
C LEU A 88 -8.71 8.54 -5.23
N LEU A 89 -9.44 8.27 -4.17
CA LEU A 89 -9.13 8.77 -2.82
C LEU A 89 -7.72 8.37 -2.38
N VAL A 90 -7.34 7.11 -2.58
CA VAL A 90 -5.99 6.61 -2.24
C VAL A 90 -4.91 7.29 -3.08
N ILE A 91 -5.12 7.42 -4.41
CA ILE A 91 -4.17 8.08 -5.31
C ILE A 91 -3.98 9.54 -4.90
N VAL A 92 -5.07 10.28 -4.70
CA VAL A 92 -5.02 11.70 -4.29
C VAL A 92 -4.31 11.85 -2.94
N THR A 93 -4.67 11.04 -1.95
CA THR A 93 -4.03 11.07 -0.62
C THR A 93 -2.53 10.79 -0.71
N SER A 94 -2.13 9.74 -1.42
CA SER A 94 -0.71 9.39 -1.59
C SER A 94 0.06 10.50 -2.31
N SER A 95 -0.52 11.09 -3.36
CA SER A 95 0.11 12.19 -4.10
C SER A 95 0.22 13.46 -3.27
N MET A 96 -0.78 13.80 -2.47
CA MET A 96 -0.72 14.94 -1.54
C MET A 96 0.38 14.76 -0.51
N ILE A 97 0.48 13.57 0.11
CA ILE A 97 1.53 13.27 1.06
C ILE A 97 2.92 13.36 0.41
N ALA A 98 3.07 12.86 -0.82
CA ALA A 98 4.33 12.93 -1.54
C ALA A 98 4.71 14.39 -1.90
N LEU A 99 3.77 15.18 -2.42
CA LEU A 99 3.98 16.57 -2.83
C LEU A 99 4.39 17.46 -1.65
N PHE A 100 3.67 17.38 -0.54
CA PHE A 100 3.90 18.23 0.64
C PHE A 100 4.87 17.61 1.65
N SER A 101 5.54 16.51 1.29
CA SER A 101 6.46 15.81 2.20
C SER A 101 7.65 16.68 2.63
N LYS A 102 8.22 17.46 1.71
CA LYS A 102 9.38 18.33 1.96
C LYS A 102 9.00 19.45 2.93
N GLU A 103 7.94 20.19 2.63
CA GLU A 103 7.45 21.28 3.46
C GLU A 103 7.06 20.80 4.87
N ALA A 104 6.37 19.66 4.94
CA ALA A 104 6.00 19.08 6.22
C ALA A 104 7.21 18.69 7.06
N VAL A 105 8.23 18.08 6.46
CA VAL A 105 9.45 17.70 7.18
C VAL A 105 10.23 18.92 7.62
N TYR A 106 10.40 19.93 6.76
CA TYR A 106 11.15 21.15 7.08
C TYR A 106 10.45 22.03 8.12
N LEU A 107 9.12 21.99 8.18
CA LEU A 107 8.34 22.80 9.12
C LEU A 107 8.24 22.17 10.52
N PHE A 108 8.11 20.83 10.59
CA PHE A 108 7.74 20.15 11.84
C PHE A 108 8.88 19.34 12.48
N PHE A 109 10.02 19.10 11.76
CA PHE A 109 11.07 18.23 12.25
C PHE A 109 12.44 18.89 12.19
N ASP A 110 13.35 18.38 13.03
CA ASP A 110 14.74 18.81 13.11
C ASP A 110 15.50 18.49 11.80
N ASN A 111 16.55 19.29 11.52
CA ASN A 111 17.37 19.20 10.28
C ASN A 111 17.96 17.81 10.04
N ARG A 112 18.24 17.05 11.09
CA ARG A 112 18.74 15.65 10.98
C ARG A 112 17.77 14.71 10.26
N TYR A 113 16.48 15.06 10.15
CA TYR A 113 15.46 14.27 9.48
C TYR A 113 15.08 14.78 8.09
N TYR A 114 15.72 15.83 7.60
CA TYR A 114 15.30 16.46 6.34
C TYR A 114 15.28 15.49 5.16
N GLU A 115 16.20 14.53 5.10
CA GLU A 115 16.22 13.55 4.02
C GLU A 115 15.02 12.57 4.01
N SER A 116 14.24 12.52 5.10
CA SER A 116 13.08 11.63 5.18
C SER A 116 11.97 11.96 4.16
N TYR A 117 11.90 13.20 3.63
CA TYR A 117 10.90 13.55 2.62
C TYR A 117 10.98 12.69 1.36
N LYS A 118 12.19 12.31 0.95
CA LYS A 118 12.41 11.44 -0.20
C LYS A 118 11.87 10.02 0.07
N ILE A 119 12.06 9.53 1.30
CA ILE A 119 11.52 8.23 1.74
C ILE A 119 9.98 8.28 1.79
N ILE A 120 9.39 9.38 2.29
CA ILE A 120 7.94 9.57 2.35
C ILE A 120 7.31 9.36 0.97
N SER A 121 7.88 9.97 -0.08
CA SER A 121 7.36 9.90 -1.44
C SER A 121 7.32 8.47 -1.98
N ILE A 122 8.40 7.69 -1.78
CA ILE A 122 8.49 6.31 -2.26
C ILE A 122 7.57 5.39 -1.43
N VAL A 123 7.61 5.51 -0.10
CA VAL A 123 6.83 4.64 0.78
C VAL A 123 5.33 4.96 0.69
N SER A 124 4.92 6.21 0.45
CA SER A 124 3.51 6.54 0.22
C SER A 124 2.95 5.84 -1.02
N LEU A 125 3.75 5.69 -2.07
CA LEU A 125 3.40 4.87 -3.23
C LEU A 125 3.20 3.40 -2.84
N SER A 126 4.06 2.84 -1.99
CA SER A 126 3.92 1.45 -1.53
C SER A 126 2.60 1.23 -0.77
N PHE A 127 2.22 2.17 0.11
CA PHE A 127 0.93 2.12 0.82
C PHE A 127 -0.27 2.31 -0.11
N ALA A 128 -0.14 3.13 -1.16
CA ALA A 128 -1.20 3.24 -2.17
C ALA A 128 -1.40 1.91 -2.90
N ILE A 129 -0.32 1.27 -3.34
CA ILE A 129 -0.37 -0.06 -3.97
C ILE A 129 -0.99 -1.09 -3.01
N ALA A 130 -0.54 -1.16 -1.76
CA ALA A 130 -1.08 -2.07 -0.75
C ALA A 130 -2.60 -1.85 -0.54
N SER A 131 -3.02 -0.59 -0.52
CA SER A 131 -4.43 -0.21 -0.38
C SER A 131 -5.30 -0.74 -1.51
N PHE A 132 -4.82 -0.71 -2.76
CA PHE A 132 -5.57 -1.30 -3.88
C PHE A 132 -5.82 -2.80 -3.72
N GLY A 133 -4.91 -3.51 -3.07
CA GLY A 133 -5.05 -4.93 -2.74
C GLY A 133 -6.31 -5.22 -1.90
N GLY A 134 -6.77 -4.26 -1.12
CA GLY A 134 -7.97 -4.41 -0.32
C GLY A 134 -9.23 -4.71 -1.13
N ILE A 135 -9.40 -4.11 -2.32
CA ILE A 135 -10.53 -4.39 -3.23
C ILE A 135 -10.54 -5.88 -3.63
N PHE A 136 -9.37 -6.44 -3.92
CA PHE A 136 -9.21 -7.84 -4.30
C PHE A 136 -9.43 -8.76 -3.10
N ASN A 137 -8.92 -8.36 -1.94
CA ASN A 137 -9.06 -9.13 -0.72
C ASN A 137 -10.51 -9.28 -0.28
N LEU A 138 -11.37 -8.27 -0.48
CA LEU A 138 -12.81 -8.37 -0.17
C LEU A 138 -13.48 -9.51 -0.94
N ALA A 139 -13.18 -9.68 -2.23
CA ALA A 139 -13.70 -10.77 -3.03
C ALA A 139 -13.25 -12.15 -2.50
N ILE A 140 -12.01 -12.25 -2.04
CA ILE A 140 -11.45 -13.48 -1.46
C ILE A 140 -12.07 -13.77 -0.09
N TYR A 141 -12.29 -12.73 0.75
CA TYR A 141 -12.96 -12.85 2.06
C TYR A 141 -14.42 -13.28 1.90
N GLN A 142 -15.13 -12.75 0.90
CA GLN A 142 -16.52 -13.10 0.61
C GLN A 142 -16.68 -14.61 0.38
N GLU A 143 -15.75 -15.23 -0.31
CA GLU A 143 -15.76 -16.67 -0.55
C GLU A 143 -15.08 -17.49 0.56
N LYS A 144 -14.73 -16.85 1.69
CA LYS A 144 -14.07 -17.50 2.84
C LYS A 144 -12.74 -18.20 2.49
N LYS A 145 -12.09 -17.78 1.42
CA LYS A 145 -10.83 -18.37 0.92
C LYS A 145 -9.58 -17.75 1.55
N THR A 146 -9.58 -17.53 2.86
CA THR A 146 -8.51 -16.85 3.62
C THR A 146 -7.14 -17.53 3.52
N MET A 147 -7.09 -18.83 3.24
CA MET A 147 -5.84 -19.57 3.01
C MET A 147 -5.01 -18.96 1.87
N PHE A 148 -5.66 -18.49 0.79
CA PHE A 148 -4.93 -17.85 -0.30
C PHE A 148 -4.27 -16.53 0.14
N LEU A 149 -4.95 -15.74 0.97
CA LEU A 149 -4.37 -14.51 1.53
C LEU A 149 -3.17 -14.81 2.41
N MET A 150 -3.23 -15.90 3.19
CA MET A 150 -2.08 -16.36 3.99
C MET A 150 -0.88 -16.66 3.10
N TYR A 151 -1.05 -17.49 2.05
CA TYR A 151 0.06 -17.84 1.15
C TYR A 151 0.62 -16.62 0.41
N ILE A 152 -0.24 -15.70 -0.06
CA ILE A 152 0.17 -14.48 -0.74
C ILE A 152 1.04 -13.61 0.19
N ASN A 153 0.62 -13.42 1.45
CA ASN A 153 1.37 -12.58 2.39
C ASN A 153 2.67 -13.24 2.87
N ILE A 154 2.67 -14.56 3.10
CA ILE A 154 3.90 -15.31 3.42
C ILE A 154 4.89 -15.19 2.28
N PHE A 155 4.45 -15.42 1.04
CA PHE A 155 5.31 -15.26 -0.14
C PHE A 155 5.83 -13.83 -0.26
N GLY A 156 4.95 -12.84 -0.05
CA GLY A 156 5.33 -11.42 -0.02
C GLY A 156 6.41 -11.11 1.03
N ALA A 157 6.31 -11.70 2.23
CA ALA A 157 7.33 -11.54 3.27
C ALA A 157 8.70 -12.11 2.84
N PHE A 158 8.73 -13.28 2.22
CA PHE A 158 9.98 -13.84 1.68
C PHE A 158 10.57 -12.97 0.56
N VAL A 159 9.73 -12.47 -0.35
CA VAL A 159 10.17 -11.53 -1.39
C VAL A 159 10.74 -10.26 -0.77
N ASN A 160 10.08 -9.70 0.25
CA ASN A 160 10.53 -8.49 0.94
C ASN A 160 11.89 -8.70 1.62
N ILE A 161 12.07 -9.80 2.34
CA ILE A 161 13.36 -10.15 2.99
C ILE A 161 14.47 -10.26 1.93
N GLY A 162 14.22 -10.97 0.82
CA GLY A 162 15.19 -11.12 -0.26
C GLY A 162 15.56 -9.79 -0.92
N LEU A 163 14.56 -8.95 -1.20
CA LEU A 163 14.80 -7.63 -1.78
C LEU A 163 15.52 -6.68 -0.82
N ASN A 164 15.19 -6.70 0.47
CA ASN A 164 15.90 -5.92 1.48
C ASN A 164 17.38 -6.32 1.56
N PHE A 165 17.67 -7.60 1.55
CA PHE A 165 19.06 -8.08 1.53
C PHE A 165 19.84 -7.57 0.31
N LEU A 166 19.21 -7.56 -0.87
CA LEU A 166 19.85 -7.13 -2.12
C LEU A 166 19.94 -5.61 -2.26
N PHE A 167 18.91 -4.87 -1.84
CA PHE A 167 18.81 -3.44 -2.13
C PHE A 167 19.37 -2.58 -1.02
N ILE A 168 19.19 -2.96 0.26
CA ILE A 168 19.66 -2.13 1.37
C ILE A 168 21.18 -2.05 1.39
N SER A 169 21.87 -3.16 1.11
CA SER A 169 23.35 -3.17 1.07
C SER A 169 23.94 -2.16 0.09
N ASN A 170 23.22 -1.85 -1.01
CA ASN A 170 23.70 -0.96 -2.06
C ASN A 170 23.08 0.45 -2.02
N TYR A 171 21.82 0.57 -1.56
CA TYR A 171 21.02 1.79 -1.67
C TYR A 171 20.48 2.30 -0.32
N GLY A 172 20.85 1.66 0.81
CA GLY A 172 20.41 2.08 2.15
C GLY A 172 18.91 2.16 2.29
N ALA A 173 18.42 3.22 2.94
CA ALA A 173 16.99 3.48 3.19
C ALA A 173 16.17 3.57 1.90
N TYR A 174 16.75 4.04 0.80
CA TYR A 174 16.06 4.04 -0.50
C TYR A 174 15.83 2.62 -1.03
N GLY A 175 16.82 1.73 -0.81
CA GLY A 175 16.70 0.32 -1.15
C GLY A 175 15.55 -0.35 -0.40
N ALA A 176 15.39 -0.06 0.90
CA ALA A 176 14.28 -0.53 1.71
C ALA A 176 12.92 -0.03 1.18
N ALA A 177 12.84 1.26 0.85
CA ALA A 177 11.61 1.84 0.32
C ALA A 177 11.17 1.18 -1.00
N TRP A 178 12.10 0.98 -1.95
CA TRP A 178 11.80 0.31 -3.20
C TRP A 178 11.52 -1.19 -3.03
N ALA A 179 12.19 -1.88 -2.11
CA ALA A 179 11.89 -3.27 -1.78
C ALA A 179 10.43 -3.40 -1.32
N THR A 180 9.96 -2.47 -0.50
CA THR A 180 8.56 -2.43 -0.04
C THR A 180 7.57 -2.16 -1.18
N VAL A 181 7.87 -1.24 -2.10
CA VAL A 181 7.05 -0.98 -3.30
C VAL A 181 6.90 -2.25 -4.15
N ILE A 182 8.01 -2.90 -4.46
CA ILE A 182 8.02 -4.12 -5.28
C ILE A 182 7.26 -5.25 -4.57
N THR A 183 7.47 -5.41 -3.26
CA THR A 183 6.76 -6.42 -2.46
C THR A 183 5.25 -6.26 -2.54
N TYR A 184 4.74 -5.05 -2.29
CA TYR A 184 3.29 -4.82 -2.38
C TYR A 184 2.77 -4.94 -3.80
N PHE A 185 3.57 -4.61 -4.81
CA PHE A 185 3.20 -4.83 -6.20
C PHE A 185 3.05 -6.33 -6.53
N VAL A 186 3.95 -7.18 -6.04
CA VAL A 186 3.84 -8.64 -6.17
C VAL A 186 2.59 -9.17 -5.45
N ILE A 187 2.36 -8.73 -4.21
CA ILE A 187 1.20 -9.12 -3.41
C ILE A 187 -0.11 -8.76 -4.14
N ILE A 188 -0.20 -7.54 -4.69
CA ILE A 188 -1.42 -7.09 -5.38
C ILE A 188 -1.66 -7.87 -6.68
N LEU A 189 -0.63 -8.19 -7.45
CA LEU A 189 -0.76 -9.01 -8.65
C LEU A 189 -1.31 -10.41 -8.32
N MET A 190 -0.79 -11.04 -7.28
CA MET A 190 -1.30 -12.34 -6.83
C MET A 190 -2.73 -12.22 -6.31
N SER A 191 -3.05 -11.21 -5.49
CA SER A 191 -4.41 -10.96 -4.99
C SER A 191 -5.39 -10.74 -6.13
N TYR A 192 -5.02 -9.97 -7.15
CA TYR A 192 -5.84 -9.76 -8.34
C TYR A 192 -6.10 -11.04 -9.12
N TYR A 193 -5.07 -11.87 -9.32
CA TYR A 193 -5.22 -13.15 -10.02
C TYR A 193 -6.23 -14.07 -9.31
N TYR A 194 -6.17 -14.15 -7.98
CA TYR A 194 -7.12 -14.95 -7.20
C TYR A 194 -8.50 -14.32 -7.12
N ALA A 195 -8.59 -12.99 -6.98
CA ALA A 195 -9.87 -12.27 -6.92
C ALA A 195 -10.69 -12.44 -8.20
N LYS A 196 -10.06 -12.54 -9.37
CA LYS A 196 -10.76 -12.83 -10.64
C LYS A 196 -11.54 -14.14 -10.63
N LYS A 197 -11.17 -15.09 -9.79
CA LYS A 197 -11.86 -16.38 -9.63
C LYS A 197 -12.99 -16.33 -8.58
N CYS A 198 -13.19 -15.17 -7.96
CA CYS A 198 -14.17 -14.90 -6.92
C CYS A 198 -15.21 -13.87 -7.40
N PHE A 199 -16.13 -13.48 -6.52
CA PHE A 199 -17.07 -12.37 -6.77
C PHE A 199 -16.30 -11.04 -6.74
N TYR A 200 -15.73 -10.65 -7.87
CA TYR A 200 -14.90 -9.47 -8.01
C TYR A 200 -15.61 -8.36 -8.79
N ALA A 201 -15.69 -7.17 -8.19
CA ALA A 201 -16.08 -5.93 -8.86
C ALA A 201 -14.85 -5.10 -9.19
N SER A 202 -14.66 -4.77 -10.47
CA SER A 202 -13.56 -3.91 -10.94
C SER A 202 -13.75 -2.45 -10.51
N PHE A 203 -12.83 -1.60 -10.92
CA PHE A 203 -12.97 -0.14 -10.89
C PHE A 203 -12.90 0.41 -12.33
N ASN A 204 -13.19 1.70 -12.50
CA ASN A 204 -13.11 2.35 -13.81
C ASN A 204 -11.66 2.70 -14.15
N SER A 205 -10.98 1.83 -14.87
CA SER A 205 -9.57 1.98 -15.22
C SER A 205 -9.27 3.26 -16.02
N LYS A 206 -10.18 3.70 -16.89
CA LYS A 206 -10.01 4.93 -17.69
C LYS A 206 -9.93 6.16 -16.80
N ILE A 207 -10.88 6.34 -15.87
CA ILE A 207 -10.88 7.47 -14.93
C ILE A 207 -9.63 7.40 -14.05
N VAL A 208 -9.31 6.24 -13.51
CA VAL A 208 -8.13 6.03 -12.65
C VAL A 208 -6.84 6.38 -13.40
N SER A 209 -6.68 5.91 -14.64
CA SER A 209 -5.48 6.21 -15.44
C SER A 209 -5.32 7.70 -15.73
N VAL A 210 -6.42 8.40 -16.07
CA VAL A 210 -6.36 9.85 -16.33
C VAL A 210 -5.96 10.61 -15.07
N VAL A 211 -6.55 10.31 -13.92
CA VAL A 211 -6.21 10.98 -12.66
C VAL A 211 -4.79 10.64 -12.23
N PHE A 212 -4.38 9.37 -12.33
CA PHE A 212 -3.03 8.95 -11.98
C PHE A 212 -1.97 9.64 -12.85
N SER A 213 -2.15 9.65 -14.18
CA SER A 213 -1.20 10.34 -15.08
C SER A 213 -1.14 11.84 -14.82
N GLY A 214 -2.28 12.50 -14.55
CA GLY A 214 -2.32 13.90 -14.16
C GLY A 214 -1.53 14.20 -12.88
N LEU A 215 -1.70 13.37 -11.85
CA LEU A 215 -0.96 13.51 -10.60
C LEU A 215 0.53 13.21 -10.74
N VAL A 216 0.91 12.23 -11.56
CA VAL A 216 2.32 11.98 -11.88
C VAL A 216 2.95 13.19 -12.58
N LEU A 217 2.26 13.80 -13.55
CA LEU A 217 2.73 15.01 -14.21
C LEU A 217 2.90 16.17 -13.24
N ILE A 218 1.94 16.40 -12.35
CA ILE A 218 2.03 17.42 -11.30
C ILE A 218 3.25 17.17 -10.39
N ASN A 219 3.45 15.95 -9.93
CA ASN A 219 4.60 15.59 -9.08
C ASN A 219 5.94 15.83 -9.82
N LEU A 220 6.01 15.48 -11.11
CA LEU A 220 7.22 15.72 -11.92
C LEU A 220 7.49 17.20 -12.13
N LEU A 221 6.44 18.01 -12.34
CA LEU A 221 6.58 19.47 -12.46
C LEU A 221 7.09 20.10 -11.15
N PHE A 222 6.52 19.72 -10.01
CA PHE A 222 7.01 20.20 -8.71
C PHE A 222 8.47 19.77 -8.46
N TYR A 223 8.82 18.52 -8.76
CA TYR A 223 10.20 18.05 -8.66
C TYR A 223 11.16 18.86 -9.53
N TYR A 224 10.75 19.19 -10.76
CA TYR A 224 11.58 19.98 -11.68
C TYR A 224 11.76 21.43 -11.21
N ILE A 225 10.71 22.06 -10.66
CA ILE A 225 10.76 23.43 -10.11
C ILE A 225 11.67 23.50 -8.87
N ASP A 226 11.67 22.46 -8.01
CA ASP A 226 12.51 22.39 -6.81
C ASP A 226 14.01 22.18 -7.12
N PHE A 227 14.34 21.78 -8.34
CA PHE A 227 15.73 21.56 -8.78
C PHE A 227 16.36 22.78 -9.48
N GLN A 228 15.59 23.86 -9.73
CA GLN A 228 16.10 25.15 -10.21
C GLN A 228 16.25 26.14 -9.07
#